data_3807a84a6de395dcda5c97e4b3af52fd
#
_entry.id   3807a84a6de395dcda5c97e4b3af52fd
#
_cell.length_a   1.000
_cell.length_b   1.000
_cell.length_c   1.000
_cell.angle_alpha   90.00
_cell.angle_beta   90.00
_cell.angle_gamma   90.00
#
_symmetry.space_group_name_H-M   'P 1'
#
loop_
_entity.id
_entity.type
_entity.pdbx_description
1 polymer ?
#
loop_
_entity_poly.entity_id
_entity_poly.type
_entity_poly.pdbx_seq_one_letter_code
_entity_poly.pdbx_strand_id
1 'polypeptide(L)'
;MVERVLREALDGRLDVPGGGDFYDHFPLAPARSGFFLGDVCGKGAEAASITSLARYTMRTAAMLDEGPEGILADLNAALLMERAQSVQTCTTVYGEIDTRAGSAAVTLAVAGHPPALVVRADGSVETAPAHGTMLGAFQDPTFHICAIHLDPGDAIVVYSDGILDAEIDGIRVDEQHIARLLAQTPQASAQVLVDRLKNGLRATDRRLRDDVAIMALRRTASG
;
A
#
# COMPACT_ATOMS: atom_id res chain seq x y z
N MET A 1 -15.98 9.15 -8.79
CA MET A 1 -14.97 8.34 -9.52
C MET A 1 -13.67 8.38 -8.73
N VAL A 2 -12.85 7.36 -8.82
CA VAL A 2 -11.52 7.32 -8.17
C VAL A 2 -10.45 7.25 -9.25
N GLU A 3 -9.55 8.24 -9.28
CA GLU A 3 -8.33 8.22 -10.08
C GLU A 3 -7.28 7.36 -9.38
N ARG A 4 -6.67 6.45 -10.12
CA ARG A 4 -5.60 5.58 -9.63
C ARG A 4 -4.30 5.83 -10.36
N VAL A 5 -3.23 5.93 -9.63
CA VAL A 5 -1.87 5.81 -10.16
C VAL A 5 -1.09 4.82 -9.32
N LEU A 6 -0.49 3.88 -10.00
CA LEU A 6 0.36 2.86 -9.42
C LEU A 6 1.70 2.89 -10.14
N ARG A 7 2.81 2.96 -9.38
CA ARG A 7 4.16 2.97 -9.93
C ARG A 7 5.06 2.03 -9.17
N GLU A 8 5.71 1.15 -9.90
CA GLU A 8 6.86 0.39 -9.45
C GLU A 8 8.15 1.17 -9.64
N ALA A 9 9.04 0.95 -8.71
CA ALA A 9 10.49 1.13 -8.72
C ALA A 9 11.09 2.36 -9.41
N LEU A 10 11.96 3.00 -8.67
CA LEU A 10 12.84 4.10 -9.07
C LEU A 10 14.11 3.64 -9.80
N ASP A 11 14.41 2.37 -9.81
CA ASP A 11 15.54 1.86 -10.57
C ASP A 11 15.09 1.54 -12.00
N GLY A 12 15.69 2.16 -13.01
CA GLY A 12 15.32 2.09 -14.43
C GLY A 12 15.42 0.69 -15.08
N ARG A 13 15.18 -0.36 -14.32
CA ARG A 13 15.02 -1.74 -14.74
C ARG A 13 13.60 -2.19 -14.44
N LEU A 14 12.75 -2.00 -15.41
CA LEU A 14 11.35 -2.44 -15.44
C LEU A 14 11.12 -3.95 -15.35
N ASP A 15 12.16 -4.76 -15.29
CA ASP A 15 12.09 -6.21 -15.28
C ASP A 15 13.20 -6.81 -14.40
N VAL A 16 13.07 -6.72 -13.06
CA VAL A 16 13.76 -7.68 -12.20
C VAL A 16 12.70 -8.64 -11.67
N PRO A 17 12.60 -9.85 -12.24
CA PRO A 17 11.81 -10.90 -11.60
C PRO A 17 12.46 -11.24 -10.27
N GLY A 18 11.85 -10.89 -9.15
CA GLY A 18 12.33 -11.28 -7.83
C GLY A 18 12.25 -10.24 -6.72
N GLY A 19 11.60 -9.11 -6.92
CA GLY A 19 11.24 -8.19 -5.84
C GLY A 19 10.14 -8.76 -4.94
N GLY A 20 10.16 -8.40 -3.63
CA GLY A 20 9.13 -8.78 -2.65
C GLY A 20 7.85 -7.98 -2.77
N ASP A 21 7.89 -6.80 -3.40
CA ASP A 21 6.74 -5.91 -3.55
C ASP A 21 5.62 -6.53 -4.39
N PHE A 22 4.39 -6.44 -3.89
CA PHE A 22 3.19 -6.85 -4.60
C PHE A 22 2.05 -5.87 -4.37
N TYR A 23 1.20 -5.70 -5.37
CA TYR A 23 0.09 -4.76 -5.30
C TYR A 23 -1.00 -5.11 -6.29
N ASP A 24 -2.21 -4.62 -6.03
CA ASP A 24 -3.32 -4.69 -6.96
C ASP A 24 -4.39 -3.64 -6.62
N HIS A 25 -5.28 -3.37 -7.60
CA HIS A 25 -6.54 -2.68 -7.40
C HIS A 25 -7.58 -3.29 -8.34
N PHE A 26 -8.64 -3.82 -7.79
CA PHE A 26 -9.59 -4.66 -8.52
C PHE A 26 -11.04 -4.36 -8.10
N PRO A 27 -12.01 -4.56 -9.00
CA PRO A 27 -13.42 -4.40 -8.68
C PRO A 27 -13.90 -5.53 -7.76
N LEU A 28 -14.74 -5.19 -6.76
CA LEU A 28 -15.48 -6.13 -5.90
C LEU A 28 -16.94 -6.18 -6.28
N ALA A 29 -17.56 -5.02 -6.49
CA ALA A 29 -18.95 -4.86 -6.87
C ALA A 29 -19.14 -3.52 -7.60
N PRO A 30 -20.30 -3.21 -8.15
CA PRO A 30 -20.59 -1.87 -8.63
C PRO A 30 -20.30 -0.82 -7.55
N ALA A 31 -19.44 0.16 -7.85
CA ALA A 31 -19.01 1.21 -6.94
C ALA A 31 -18.19 0.73 -5.69
N ARG A 32 -17.78 -0.53 -5.63
CA ARG A 32 -16.82 -1.05 -4.63
C ARG A 32 -15.58 -1.62 -5.31
N SER A 33 -14.42 -1.32 -4.76
CA SER A 33 -13.15 -1.89 -5.21
C SER A 33 -12.24 -2.19 -4.04
N GLY A 34 -11.44 -3.24 -4.17
CA GLY A 34 -10.36 -3.57 -3.25
C GLY A 34 -9.02 -3.12 -3.79
N PHE A 35 -8.09 -2.80 -2.91
CA PHE A 35 -6.69 -2.55 -3.23
C PHE A 35 -5.78 -3.10 -2.14
N PHE A 36 -4.57 -3.42 -2.52
CA PHE A 36 -3.51 -3.76 -1.58
C PHE A 36 -2.14 -3.38 -2.12
N LEU A 37 -1.23 -3.17 -1.21
CA LEU A 37 0.21 -3.06 -1.44
C LEU A 37 0.91 -3.73 -0.27
N GLY A 38 1.93 -4.53 -0.56
CA GLY A 38 2.68 -5.25 0.46
C GLY A 38 4.06 -5.65 -0.02
N ASP A 39 4.86 -6.14 0.89
CA ASP A 39 6.20 -6.65 0.64
C ASP A 39 6.44 -7.98 1.35
N VAL A 40 7.10 -8.90 0.66
CA VAL A 40 7.52 -10.22 1.16
C VAL A 40 8.98 -10.14 1.56
N CYS A 41 9.29 -10.51 2.79
CA CYS A 41 10.68 -10.59 3.23
C CYS A 41 11.45 -11.62 2.42
N GLY A 42 12.49 -11.18 1.68
CA GLY A 42 13.34 -12.04 0.87
C GLY A 42 13.39 -11.61 -0.60
N LYS A 43 14.17 -12.35 -1.40
CA LYS A 43 14.38 -12.05 -2.83
C LYS A 43 14.43 -13.35 -3.65
N GLY A 44 14.17 -13.24 -4.95
CA GLY A 44 14.28 -14.35 -5.88
C GLY A 44 13.00 -15.18 -6.03
N ALA A 45 13.14 -16.42 -6.51
CA ALA A 45 12.00 -17.26 -6.90
C ALA A 45 11.06 -17.59 -5.72
N GLU A 46 11.59 -17.69 -4.52
CA GLU A 46 10.80 -17.98 -3.31
C GLU A 46 9.90 -16.79 -2.97
N ALA A 47 10.45 -15.56 -2.90
CA ALA A 47 9.66 -14.35 -2.70
C ALA A 47 8.61 -14.18 -3.80
N ALA A 48 8.94 -14.42 -5.08
CA ALA A 48 7.99 -14.37 -6.18
C ALA A 48 6.83 -15.38 -6.04
N SER A 49 7.09 -16.58 -5.48
CA SER A 49 6.03 -17.55 -5.17
C SER A 49 5.09 -17.00 -4.10
N ILE A 50 5.63 -16.41 -3.04
CA ILE A 50 4.83 -15.84 -1.94
C ILE A 50 4.06 -14.59 -2.39
N THR A 51 4.63 -13.72 -3.23
CA THR A 51 3.87 -12.58 -3.79
C THR A 51 2.68 -13.06 -4.62
N SER A 52 2.84 -14.16 -5.36
CA SER A 52 1.74 -14.78 -6.10
C SER A 52 0.68 -15.34 -5.16
N LEU A 53 1.08 -16.09 -4.13
CA LEU A 53 0.19 -16.61 -3.10
C LEU A 53 -0.59 -15.46 -2.44
N ALA A 54 0.10 -14.41 -1.99
CA ALA A 54 -0.52 -13.26 -1.33
C ALA A 54 -1.59 -12.59 -2.22
N ARG A 55 -1.25 -12.30 -3.48
CA ARG A 55 -2.16 -11.68 -4.43
C ARG A 55 -3.42 -12.51 -4.66
N TYR A 56 -3.29 -13.80 -4.92
CA TYR A 56 -4.43 -14.66 -5.22
C TYR A 56 -5.27 -14.93 -3.97
N THR A 57 -4.66 -15.16 -2.80
CA THR A 57 -5.38 -15.33 -1.53
C THR A 57 -6.23 -14.11 -1.22
N MET A 58 -5.65 -12.90 -1.21
CA MET A 58 -6.39 -11.68 -0.90
C MET A 58 -7.50 -11.40 -1.91
N ARG A 59 -7.28 -11.61 -3.20
CA ARG A 59 -8.34 -11.43 -4.20
C ARG A 59 -9.49 -12.43 -4.03
N THR A 60 -9.17 -13.68 -3.70
CA THR A 60 -10.20 -14.71 -3.51
C THR A 60 -11.00 -14.44 -2.24
N ALA A 61 -10.35 -14.15 -1.12
CA ALA A 61 -11.03 -13.81 0.13
C ALA A 61 -11.91 -12.55 -0.01
N ALA A 62 -11.42 -11.54 -0.73
CA ALA A 62 -12.19 -10.34 -1.02
C ALA A 62 -13.45 -10.61 -1.85
N MET A 63 -13.45 -11.60 -2.74
CA MET A 63 -14.63 -12.00 -3.50
C MET A 63 -15.67 -12.74 -2.63
N LEU A 64 -15.24 -13.29 -1.48
CA LEU A 64 -16.13 -13.93 -0.48
C LEU A 64 -16.72 -12.92 0.51
N ASP A 65 -16.39 -11.64 0.38
CA ASP A 65 -16.90 -10.51 1.20
C ASP A 65 -16.56 -10.63 2.71
N GLU A 66 -15.39 -11.18 3.01
CA GLU A 66 -14.97 -11.43 4.41
C GLU A 66 -14.53 -10.16 5.15
N GLY A 67 -14.39 -9.06 4.44
CA GLY A 67 -13.90 -7.80 4.98
C GLY A 67 -12.38 -7.78 5.23
N PRO A 68 -11.79 -6.58 5.44
CA PRO A 68 -10.34 -6.42 5.47
C PRO A 68 -9.60 -7.26 6.52
N GLU A 69 -10.19 -7.47 7.70
CA GLU A 69 -9.59 -8.28 8.77
C GLU A 69 -9.56 -9.76 8.40
N GLY A 70 -10.67 -10.31 7.90
CA GLY A 70 -10.77 -11.70 7.45
C GLY A 70 -9.79 -12.01 6.32
N ILE A 71 -9.68 -11.09 5.35
CA ILE A 71 -8.74 -11.22 4.23
C ILE A 71 -7.29 -11.31 4.71
N LEU A 72 -6.88 -10.49 5.68
CA LEU A 72 -5.54 -10.57 6.25
C LEU A 72 -5.34 -11.82 7.11
N ALA A 73 -6.37 -12.29 7.81
CA ALA A 73 -6.31 -13.54 8.58
C ALA A 73 -6.14 -14.75 7.67
N ASP A 74 -6.85 -14.80 6.53
CA ASP A 74 -6.72 -15.84 5.52
C ASP A 74 -5.32 -15.88 4.90
N LEU A 75 -4.78 -14.70 4.57
CA LEU A 75 -3.41 -14.62 4.07
C LEU A 75 -2.41 -15.10 5.13
N ASN A 76 -2.58 -14.73 6.41
CA ASN A 76 -1.74 -15.20 7.49
C ASN A 76 -1.79 -16.74 7.60
N ALA A 77 -2.98 -17.33 7.54
CA ALA A 77 -3.15 -18.78 7.58
C ALA A 77 -2.45 -19.46 6.41
N ALA A 78 -2.59 -18.94 5.19
CA ALA A 78 -1.92 -19.46 4.00
C ALA A 78 -0.40 -19.43 4.14
N LEU A 79 0.18 -18.31 4.62
CA LEU A 79 1.62 -18.19 4.85
C LEU A 79 2.14 -19.16 5.91
N LEU A 80 1.38 -19.36 7.00
CA LEU A 80 1.75 -20.31 8.05
C LEU A 80 1.72 -21.77 7.56
N MET A 81 0.85 -22.11 6.60
CA MET A 81 0.82 -23.44 5.98
C MET A 81 2.07 -23.67 5.10
N GLU A 82 2.52 -22.66 4.37
CA GLU A 82 3.76 -22.73 3.55
C GLU A 82 5.05 -22.77 4.41
N ARG A 83 4.98 -22.35 5.67
CA ARG A 83 6.11 -22.25 6.62
C ARG A 83 6.89 -23.55 6.83
N ALA A 84 6.33 -24.70 6.45
CA ALA A 84 7.01 -25.99 6.55
C ALA A 84 8.30 -26.06 5.69
N GLN A 85 8.46 -25.19 4.69
CA GLN A 85 9.60 -25.14 3.78
C GLN A 85 10.55 -23.96 4.09
N SER A 86 10.02 -22.79 4.49
CA SER A 86 10.81 -21.64 4.93
C SER A 86 9.93 -20.66 5.72
N VAL A 87 10.57 -19.87 6.60
CA VAL A 87 9.85 -18.81 7.35
C VAL A 87 9.71 -17.61 6.45
N GLN A 88 8.56 -17.48 5.81
CA GLN A 88 8.22 -16.33 4.98
C GLN A 88 7.27 -15.41 5.74
N THR A 89 7.67 -14.16 5.88
CA THR A 89 6.84 -13.11 6.47
C THR A 89 6.51 -12.07 5.41
N CYS A 90 5.38 -11.42 5.61
CA CYS A 90 4.89 -10.43 4.67
C CYS A 90 4.28 -9.26 5.42
N THR A 91 4.51 -8.06 4.92
CA THR A 91 3.80 -6.85 5.34
C THR A 91 2.82 -6.44 4.26
N THR A 92 1.65 -5.93 4.64
CA THR A 92 0.68 -5.44 3.65
C THR A 92 -0.31 -4.46 4.26
N VAL A 93 -0.80 -3.57 3.41
CA VAL A 93 -2.03 -2.82 3.62
C VAL A 93 -3.08 -3.35 2.65
N TYR A 94 -4.26 -3.65 3.17
CA TYR A 94 -5.44 -3.96 2.38
C TYR A 94 -6.52 -2.90 2.63
N GLY A 95 -7.20 -2.46 1.58
CA GLY A 95 -8.28 -1.49 1.69
C GLY A 95 -9.42 -1.74 0.73
N GLU A 96 -10.61 -1.35 1.16
CA GLU A 96 -11.81 -1.32 0.33
C GLU A 96 -12.31 0.10 0.17
N ILE A 97 -12.65 0.46 -1.06
CA ILE A 97 -13.25 1.76 -1.39
C ILE A 97 -14.70 1.53 -1.80
N ASP A 98 -15.60 2.24 -1.13
CA ASP A 98 -17.02 2.29 -1.47
C ASP A 98 -17.39 3.71 -1.93
N THR A 99 -17.85 3.83 -3.18
CA THR A 99 -18.23 5.12 -3.77
C THR A 99 -19.75 5.26 -3.96
N ARG A 100 -20.53 4.43 -3.30
CA ARG A 100 -21.99 4.54 -3.30
C ARG A 100 -22.45 5.84 -2.64
N ALA A 101 -23.65 6.27 -2.96
CA ALA A 101 -24.28 7.47 -2.38
C ALA A 101 -23.48 8.78 -2.52
N GLY A 102 -22.58 8.88 -3.52
CA GLY A 102 -21.82 10.12 -3.79
C GLY A 102 -20.73 10.41 -2.78
N SER A 103 -20.48 9.54 -1.81
CA SER A 103 -19.33 9.59 -0.90
C SER A 103 -18.25 8.60 -1.34
N ALA A 104 -17.03 8.73 -0.81
CA ALA A 104 -16.01 7.69 -0.91
C ALA A 104 -15.57 7.34 0.52
N ALA A 105 -15.99 6.17 0.98
CA ALA A 105 -15.54 5.59 2.24
C ALA A 105 -14.45 4.57 1.95
N VAL A 106 -13.37 4.60 2.73
CA VAL A 106 -12.28 3.62 2.64
C VAL A 106 -12.14 2.92 3.97
N THR A 107 -12.20 1.60 3.97
CA THR A 107 -11.88 0.77 5.13
C THR A 107 -10.49 0.19 4.93
N LEU A 108 -9.58 0.42 5.87
CA LEU A 108 -8.19 -0.04 5.81
C LEU A 108 -7.87 -1.03 6.93
N ALA A 109 -7.14 -2.07 6.60
CA ALA A 109 -6.43 -2.95 7.52
C ALA A 109 -4.94 -2.97 7.16
N VAL A 110 -4.07 -2.95 8.18
CA VAL A 110 -2.62 -2.94 8.01
C VAL A 110 -2.01 -4.09 8.80
N ALA A 111 -1.10 -4.81 8.16
CA ALA A 111 -0.37 -5.92 8.75
C ALA A 111 1.15 -5.67 8.66
N GLY A 112 1.74 -5.06 9.69
CA GLY A 112 3.18 -4.79 9.77
C GLY A 112 3.74 -3.82 8.72
N HIS A 113 2.88 -3.25 7.87
CA HIS A 113 3.25 -2.37 6.77
C HIS A 113 3.33 -0.90 7.21
N PRO A 114 4.10 -0.03 6.53
CA PRO A 114 4.04 1.40 6.77
C PRO A 114 2.60 1.94 6.68
N PRO A 115 2.22 2.91 7.52
CA PRO A 115 0.86 3.41 7.55
C PRO A 115 0.51 4.16 6.26
N ALA A 116 -0.73 4.03 5.82
CA ALA A 116 -1.25 4.83 4.72
C ALA A 116 -1.34 6.31 5.12
N LEU A 117 -1.10 7.21 4.17
CA LEU A 117 -1.26 8.65 4.35
C LEU A 117 -2.53 9.12 3.64
N VAL A 118 -3.30 9.97 4.31
CA VAL A 118 -4.47 10.65 3.76
C VAL A 118 -4.07 12.07 3.41
N VAL A 119 -4.07 12.38 2.13
CA VAL A 119 -3.78 13.72 1.61
C VAL A 119 -5.10 14.42 1.35
N ARG A 120 -5.39 15.45 2.13
CA ARG A 120 -6.61 16.24 2.00
C ARG A 120 -6.53 17.25 0.85
N ALA A 121 -7.66 17.64 0.33
CA ALA A 121 -7.75 18.60 -0.78
C ALA A 121 -7.14 19.98 -0.43
N ASP A 122 -7.09 20.34 0.85
CA ASP A 122 -6.44 21.57 1.35
C ASP A 122 -4.91 21.47 1.46
N GLY A 123 -4.36 20.27 1.24
CA GLY A 123 -2.92 19.98 1.33
C GLY A 123 -2.47 19.50 2.71
N SER A 124 -3.35 19.37 3.68
CA SER A 124 -3.00 18.69 4.94
C SER A 124 -2.81 17.19 4.71
N VAL A 125 -1.92 16.58 5.51
CA VAL A 125 -1.61 15.14 5.42
C VAL A 125 -1.76 14.53 6.80
N GLU A 126 -2.53 13.44 6.87
CA GLU A 126 -2.82 12.70 8.08
C GLU A 126 -2.35 11.26 7.94
N THR A 127 -1.87 10.65 9.00
CA THR A 127 -1.57 9.21 9.03
C THR A 127 -2.84 8.44 9.36
N ALA A 128 -3.19 7.45 8.54
CA ALA A 128 -4.31 6.56 8.83
C ALA A 128 -4.01 5.72 10.09
N PRO A 129 -4.93 5.67 11.07
CA PRO A 129 -4.67 5.00 12.37
C PRO A 129 -4.78 3.48 12.31
N ALA A 130 -4.71 2.84 11.13
CA ALA A 130 -4.68 1.40 10.98
C ALA A 130 -3.27 0.86 11.27
N HIS A 131 -3.19 -0.24 12.01
CA HIS A 131 -1.94 -0.94 12.30
C HIS A 131 -2.21 -2.39 12.65
N GLY A 132 -1.19 -3.24 12.63
CA GLY A 132 -1.37 -4.65 12.97
C GLY A 132 -0.09 -5.47 12.88
N THR A 133 -0.24 -6.73 13.22
CA THR A 133 0.84 -7.71 13.26
C THR A 133 1.28 -8.10 11.86
N MET A 134 2.59 -8.23 11.63
CA MET A 134 3.16 -8.80 10.40
C MET A 134 2.61 -10.21 10.15
N LEU A 135 2.33 -10.55 8.90
CA LEU A 135 1.79 -11.84 8.49
C LEU A 135 2.86 -12.93 8.39
N GLY A 136 2.47 -14.19 8.61
CA GLY A 136 3.35 -15.35 8.58
C GLY A 136 4.24 -15.51 9.81
N ALA A 137 4.24 -14.55 10.76
CA ALA A 137 5.06 -14.59 11.97
C ALA A 137 4.35 -15.29 13.16
N PHE A 138 3.08 -15.02 13.36
CA PHE A 138 2.30 -15.44 14.52
C PHE A 138 1.01 -16.16 14.12
N GLN A 139 0.55 -17.11 14.97
CA GLN A 139 -0.69 -17.82 14.72
C GLN A 139 -1.93 -16.94 14.91
N ASP A 140 -1.89 -16.05 15.90
CA ASP A 140 -2.99 -15.16 16.26
C ASP A 140 -2.56 -13.71 16.00
N PRO A 141 -2.57 -13.23 14.75
CA PRO A 141 -2.25 -11.84 14.44
C PRO A 141 -3.41 -10.93 14.86
N THR A 142 -3.09 -9.68 15.17
CA THR A 142 -4.10 -8.66 15.50
C THR A 142 -4.03 -7.54 14.50
N PHE A 143 -5.20 -7.06 14.05
CA PHE A 143 -5.33 -5.96 13.10
C PHE A 143 -6.28 -4.90 13.65
N HIS A 144 -5.86 -3.64 13.57
CA HIS A 144 -6.69 -2.49 13.91
C HIS A 144 -7.15 -1.82 12.61
N ILE A 145 -8.46 -1.92 12.37
CA ILE A 145 -9.08 -1.39 11.16
C ILE A 145 -9.45 0.08 11.40
N CYS A 146 -9.33 0.89 10.35
CA CYS A 146 -9.89 2.24 10.36
C CYS A 146 -10.79 2.47 9.16
N ALA A 147 -11.78 3.35 9.36
CA ALA A 147 -12.63 3.87 8.30
C ALA A 147 -12.28 5.33 8.04
N ILE A 148 -12.08 5.69 6.78
CA ILE A 148 -11.69 7.01 6.33
C ILE A 148 -12.73 7.50 5.32
N HIS A 149 -13.22 8.69 5.53
CA HIS A 149 -14.04 9.37 4.52
C HIS A 149 -13.13 10.24 3.65
N LEU A 150 -13.27 10.13 2.33
CA LEU A 150 -12.59 10.97 1.37
C LEU A 150 -13.58 11.96 0.74
N ASP A 151 -13.28 13.23 0.82
CA ASP A 151 -13.97 14.28 0.09
C ASP A 151 -13.41 14.42 -1.33
N PRO A 152 -14.14 15.08 -2.26
CA PRO A 152 -13.61 15.36 -3.59
C PRO A 152 -12.27 16.10 -3.52
N GLY A 153 -11.24 15.51 -4.11
CA GLY A 153 -9.87 16.04 -4.08
C GLY A 153 -8.96 15.35 -3.06
N ASP A 154 -9.52 14.65 -2.06
CA ASP A 154 -8.73 13.85 -1.12
C ASP A 154 -8.13 12.61 -1.79
N ALA A 155 -7.01 12.14 -1.27
CA ALA A 155 -6.32 10.94 -1.73
C ALA A 155 -5.82 10.08 -0.57
N ILE A 156 -5.66 8.78 -0.83
CA ILE A 156 -4.89 7.86 0.00
C ILE A 156 -3.61 7.51 -0.75
N VAL A 157 -2.48 7.57 -0.05
CA VAL A 157 -1.17 7.16 -0.54
C VAL A 157 -0.66 6.02 0.33
N VAL A 158 -0.30 4.91 -0.29
CA VAL A 158 0.35 3.75 0.33
C VAL A 158 1.69 3.51 -0.35
N TYR A 159 2.68 3.02 0.39
CA TYR A 159 4.06 2.87 -0.10
C TYR A 159 4.79 1.76 0.67
N SER A 160 5.70 1.03 -0.01
CA SER A 160 6.54 0.02 0.64
C SER A 160 7.66 0.67 1.47
N ASP A 161 8.24 -0.10 2.39
CA ASP A 161 9.26 0.39 3.32
C ASP A 161 10.58 0.78 2.65
N GLY A 162 10.84 0.31 1.42
CA GLY A 162 11.97 0.76 0.62
C GLY A 162 12.08 2.28 0.49
N ILE A 163 10.95 3.02 0.61
CA ILE A 163 10.97 4.49 0.64
C ILE A 163 11.60 5.03 1.95
N LEU A 164 11.40 4.33 3.07
CA LEU A 164 11.94 4.69 4.39
C LEU A 164 13.42 4.34 4.53
N ASP A 165 13.95 3.49 3.65
CA ASP A 165 15.36 3.15 3.58
C ASP A 165 16.20 4.13 2.73
N ALA A 166 15.54 5.07 2.06
CA ALA A 166 16.20 6.14 1.34
C ALA A 166 16.83 7.17 2.29
N GLU A 167 17.89 7.81 1.81
CA GLU A 167 18.55 8.93 2.51
C GLU A 167 18.50 10.17 1.59
N ILE A 168 18.09 11.31 2.11
CA ILE A 168 18.11 12.61 1.44
C ILE A 168 19.08 13.51 2.21
N ASP A 169 20.11 14.01 1.54
CA ASP A 169 21.18 14.84 2.14
C ASP A 169 21.81 14.22 3.41
N GLY A 170 21.95 12.88 3.41
CA GLY A 170 22.49 12.12 4.54
C GLY A 170 21.52 11.90 5.69
N ILE A 171 20.25 12.30 5.55
CA ILE A 171 19.17 12.09 6.52
C ILE A 171 18.26 10.99 6.01
N ARG A 172 18.02 9.98 6.84
CA ARG A 172 17.08 8.90 6.50
C ARG A 172 15.65 9.46 6.33
N VAL A 173 14.97 9.04 5.29
CA VAL A 173 13.57 9.41 5.04
C VAL A 173 12.70 8.80 6.14
N ASP A 174 11.84 9.61 6.73
CA ASP A 174 10.81 9.21 7.69
C ASP A 174 9.41 9.55 7.18
N GLU A 175 8.38 9.10 7.88
CA GLU A 175 6.99 9.38 7.53
C GLU A 175 6.69 10.87 7.49
N GLN A 176 7.31 11.68 8.36
CA GLN A 176 7.14 13.13 8.38
C GLN A 176 7.73 13.79 7.13
N HIS A 177 8.83 13.24 6.62
CA HIS A 177 9.43 13.71 5.38
C HIS A 177 8.50 13.43 4.20
N ILE A 178 7.95 12.21 4.12
CA ILE A 178 6.97 11.82 3.10
C ILE A 178 5.73 12.73 3.18
N ALA A 179 5.18 12.94 4.36
CA ALA A 179 4.03 13.82 4.58
C ALA A 179 4.31 15.25 4.12
N ARG A 180 5.49 15.81 4.42
CA ARG A 180 5.90 17.15 3.95
C ARG A 180 6.01 17.24 2.42
N LEU A 181 6.53 16.21 1.76
CA LEU A 181 6.57 16.17 0.30
C LEU A 181 5.17 16.18 -0.31
N LEU A 182 4.23 15.45 0.27
CA LEU A 182 2.84 15.38 -0.20
C LEU A 182 2.08 16.69 0.08
N ALA A 183 2.27 17.30 1.24
CA ALA A 183 1.61 18.55 1.65
C ALA A 183 1.91 19.75 0.73
N GLN A 184 2.98 19.73 -0.04
CA GLN A 184 3.38 20.83 -0.92
C GLN A 184 2.50 21.00 -2.17
N THR A 185 1.49 20.13 -2.37
CA THR A 185 0.69 20.10 -3.61
C THR A 185 -0.80 19.89 -3.31
N PRO A 186 -1.50 20.90 -2.79
CA PRO A 186 -2.94 20.81 -2.62
C PRO A 186 -3.63 20.53 -3.96
N GLN A 187 -4.70 19.75 -3.92
CA GLN A 187 -5.49 19.32 -5.10
C GLN A 187 -4.71 18.59 -6.19
N ALA A 188 -3.54 18.04 -5.88
CA ALA A 188 -2.74 17.29 -6.84
C ALA A 188 -3.50 16.07 -7.37
N SER A 189 -3.29 15.73 -8.63
CA SER A 189 -3.74 14.44 -9.17
C SER A 189 -2.96 13.28 -8.51
N ALA A 190 -3.51 12.06 -8.55
CA ALA A 190 -2.82 10.88 -8.05
C ALA A 190 -1.42 10.72 -8.70
N GLN A 191 -1.30 11.03 -9.99
CA GLN A 191 -0.01 11.01 -10.70
C GLN A 191 1.00 12.00 -10.11
N VAL A 192 0.57 13.22 -9.81
CA VAL A 192 1.45 14.26 -9.24
C VAL A 192 1.93 13.86 -7.84
N LEU A 193 1.08 13.23 -7.00
CA LEU A 193 1.48 12.75 -5.68
C LEU A 193 2.58 11.67 -5.80
N VAL A 194 2.39 10.70 -6.70
CA VAL A 194 3.40 9.66 -6.94
C VAL A 194 4.70 10.25 -7.50
N ASP A 195 4.62 11.13 -8.51
CA ASP A 195 5.81 11.73 -9.12
C ASP A 195 6.59 12.61 -8.13
N ARG A 196 5.91 13.25 -7.19
CA ARG A 196 6.58 14.00 -6.12
C ARG A 196 7.41 13.12 -5.22
N LEU A 197 6.83 12.03 -4.73
CA LEU A 197 7.58 11.08 -3.91
C LEU A 197 8.77 10.52 -4.69
N LYS A 198 8.57 10.10 -5.93
CA LYS A 198 9.65 9.63 -6.81
C LYS A 198 10.76 10.66 -7.01
N ASN A 199 10.39 11.91 -7.29
CA ASN A 199 11.38 12.96 -7.55
C ASN A 199 12.11 13.38 -6.27
N GLY A 200 11.40 13.41 -5.13
CA GLY A 200 12.03 13.62 -3.82
C GLY A 200 13.09 12.56 -3.51
N LEU A 201 12.81 11.29 -3.83
CA LEU A 201 13.77 10.19 -3.66
C LEU A 201 14.93 10.23 -4.67
N ARG A 202 14.68 10.63 -5.93
CA ARG A 202 15.71 10.75 -6.99
C ARG A 202 16.69 11.89 -6.77
N ALA A 203 16.33 12.87 -5.97
CA ALA A 203 17.27 13.95 -5.58
C ALA A 203 18.42 13.44 -4.70
N THR A 204 18.37 12.15 -4.32
CA THR A 204 19.45 11.50 -3.57
C THR A 204 20.52 10.93 -4.50
N ASP A 205 21.78 11.18 -4.21
CA ASP A 205 22.94 10.67 -4.98
C ASP A 205 23.23 9.18 -4.68
N ARG A 206 22.37 8.49 -3.90
CA ARG A 206 22.54 7.10 -3.48
C ARG A 206 21.51 6.20 -4.11
N ARG A 207 21.94 5.01 -4.53
CA ARG A 207 21.05 3.93 -4.98
C ARG A 207 20.13 3.53 -3.83
N LEU A 208 18.84 3.42 -4.11
CA LEU A 208 17.90 2.77 -3.21
C LEU A 208 18.40 1.38 -2.87
N ARG A 209 18.29 0.99 -1.63
CA ARG A 209 18.74 -0.34 -1.14
C ARG A 209 17.74 -1.44 -1.44
N ASP A 210 16.49 -1.05 -1.60
CA ASP A 210 15.36 -1.95 -1.88
C ASP A 210 14.41 -1.38 -2.93
N ASP A 211 13.51 -2.24 -3.41
CA ASP A 211 12.47 -1.86 -4.34
C ASP A 211 11.48 -0.90 -3.65
N VAL A 212 10.88 0.00 -4.41
CA VAL A 212 9.92 0.98 -3.91
C VAL A 212 8.64 0.90 -4.73
N ALA A 213 7.55 0.50 -4.09
CA ALA A 213 6.22 0.59 -4.65
C ALA A 213 5.45 1.77 -4.02
N ILE A 214 4.72 2.50 -4.84
CA ILE A 214 3.87 3.62 -4.42
C ILE A 214 2.54 3.52 -5.14
N MET A 215 1.44 3.58 -4.40
CA MET A 215 0.09 3.66 -4.95
C MET A 215 -0.62 4.90 -4.40
N ALA A 216 -1.25 5.67 -5.28
CA ALA A 216 -2.12 6.77 -4.91
C ALA A 216 -3.53 6.54 -5.48
N LEU A 217 -4.54 6.70 -4.65
CA LEU A 217 -5.95 6.58 -4.98
C LEU A 217 -6.63 7.90 -4.59
N ARG A 218 -7.11 8.67 -5.60
CA ARG A 218 -7.68 9.99 -5.40
C ARG A 218 -9.17 9.99 -5.74
N ARG A 219 -9.98 10.57 -4.87
CA ARG A 219 -11.37 10.86 -5.20
C ARG A 219 -11.45 12.08 -6.13
N THR A 220 -11.94 11.85 -7.35
CA THR A 220 -12.25 12.95 -8.28
C THR A 220 -13.62 13.52 -7.99
N ALA A 221 -13.84 14.81 -8.29
CA ALA A 221 -15.19 15.36 -8.31
C ALA A 221 -16.04 14.57 -9.32
N SER A 222 -17.30 14.32 -8.96
CA SER A 222 -18.27 13.80 -9.93
C SER A 222 -18.53 14.93 -10.92
N GLY A 223 -18.25 14.69 -12.20
CA GLY A 223 -18.64 15.60 -13.28
C GLY A 223 -20.14 15.51 -13.51
#